data_207b14735de38e5b65ea652dc565e4a4
#
_entry.id   207b14735de38e5b65ea652dc565e4a4
#
_cell.length_a   1.000
_cell.length_b   1.000
_cell.length_c   1.000
_cell.angle_alpha   90.00
_cell.angle_beta   90.00
_cell.angle_gamma   90.00
#
_symmetry.space_group_name_H-M   'P 1'
#
loop_
_entity.id
_entity.type
_entity.pdbx_description
1 polymer ?
#
loop_
_entity_poly.entity_id
_entity_poly.type
_entity_poly.pdbx_seq_one_letter_code
_entity_poly.pdbx_strand_id
1 'polypeptide(L)'
;MNEHPDADLDALRRTWPEPAPPSHDTYSAARAALLQEVTAAVPRRARRFRLPRSGGRVLAVGALAVAITMVAVVVGNPGGVDVPRPIVPGLAMPAANAQVLLHKAAAVARDRPFTAPRPDQWIYMETRLQGVDNAAPGEVQTPETPLKTTVDRAWTRADGKVLVTFEGGKMVRSPTGGGMPPTSFAKVAALPTDPDALLAWLYGNMGDHGEKRDVIAYRLLGSLLNNNLVPPAQEAAVYQAMAKIPGVTVNPDAVDVAGRPALAVGAIEDGWVGHEILLDRTTYTYLGERAVAIADYTSPEKGTTTNGDQKIVTLGDSHTIKKGTIMTLAVRLAIGITDKPGVRP
;
A
#
# COMPACT_ATOMS: atom_id res chain seq x y z
N MET A 1 43.82 4.80 -24.86
CA MET A 1 44.02 3.56 -24.14
C MET A 1 42.63 3.22 -23.56
N ASN A 2 41.84 2.47 -24.32
CA ASN A 2 40.47 2.07 -23.92
C ASN A 2 40.58 0.69 -23.28
N GLU A 3 40.53 0.66 -21.97
CA GLU A 3 40.34 -0.59 -21.23
C GLU A 3 38.89 -1.05 -21.39
N HIS A 4 38.70 -2.27 -21.91
CA HIS A 4 37.39 -2.86 -22.11
C HIS A 4 36.85 -3.38 -20.75
N PRO A 5 35.72 -2.88 -20.27
CA PRO A 5 35.09 -3.37 -19.01
C PRO A 5 34.62 -4.83 -19.07
N ASP A 6 34.53 -5.40 -20.26
CA ASP A 6 34.06 -6.78 -20.44
C ASP A 6 35.12 -7.84 -20.07
N ALA A 7 36.41 -7.51 -20.12
CA ALA A 7 37.48 -8.45 -19.79
C ALA A 7 37.54 -8.80 -18.29
N ASP A 8 37.20 -7.83 -17.44
CA ASP A 8 37.18 -8.03 -15.96
C ASP A 8 35.95 -8.83 -15.51
N LEU A 9 34.82 -8.68 -16.18
CA LEU A 9 33.60 -9.47 -15.94
C LEU A 9 33.78 -10.94 -16.35
N ASP A 10 34.51 -11.18 -17.45
CA ASP A 10 34.83 -12.54 -17.88
C ASP A 10 35.89 -13.24 -17.01
N ALA A 11 36.78 -12.47 -16.39
CA ALA A 11 37.72 -12.98 -15.40
C ALA A 11 36.98 -13.34 -14.09
N LEU A 12 36.02 -12.55 -13.64
CA LEU A 12 35.18 -12.83 -12.48
C LEU A 12 34.28 -14.07 -12.68
N ARG A 13 33.67 -14.24 -13.84
CA ARG A 13 32.86 -15.43 -14.18
C ARG A 13 33.69 -16.71 -14.22
N ARG A 14 34.97 -16.65 -14.60
CA ARG A 14 35.88 -17.81 -14.58
C ARG A 14 36.34 -18.17 -13.19
N THR A 15 36.44 -17.22 -12.28
CA THR A 15 36.93 -17.43 -10.92
C THR A 15 35.80 -17.81 -9.94
N TRP A 16 34.53 -17.48 -10.29
CA TRP A 16 33.34 -17.80 -9.48
C TRP A 16 32.30 -18.46 -10.38
N PRO A 17 32.37 -19.77 -10.59
CA PRO A 17 31.34 -20.46 -11.36
C PRO A 17 30.02 -20.33 -10.63
N GLU A 18 29.01 -19.90 -11.38
CA GLU A 18 27.62 -19.74 -10.88
C GLU A 18 27.18 -21.09 -10.27
N PRO A 19 26.70 -21.12 -9.02
CA PRO A 19 26.26 -22.37 -8.43
C PRO A 19 25.12 -22.95 -9.25
N ALA A 20 25.17 -24.23 -9.53
CA ALA A 20 24.13 -24.92 -10.28
C ALA A 20 22.75 -24.66 -9.63
N PRO A 21 21.70 -24.37 -10.40
CA PRO A 21 20.38 -24.18 -9.85
C PRO A 21 19.95 -25.42 -9.05
N PRO A 22 19.30 -25.24 -7.88
CA PRO A 22 18.87 -26.37 -7.06
C PRO A 22 17.97 -27.31 -7.86
N SER A 23 18.15 -28.60 -7.68
CA SER A 23 17.34 -29.61 -8.37
C SER A 23 15.86 -29.45 -8.01
N HIS A 24 14.96 -29.89 -8.88
CA HIS A 24 13.51 -29.85 -8.65
C HIS A 24 13.13 -30.53 -7.33
N ASP A 25 13.86 -31.58 -6.92
CA ASP A 25 13.63 -32.28 -5.67
C ASP A 25 14.07 -31.45 -4.46
N THR A 26 15.15 -30.69 -4.57
CA THR A 26 15.59 -29.75 -3.51
C THR A 26 14.58 -28.62 -3.31
N TYR A 27 13.99 -28.13 -4.41
CA TYR A 27 12.97 -27.07 -4.35
C TYR A 27 11.66 -27.59 -3.76
N SER A 28 11.24 -28.79 -4.13
CA SER A 28 10.02 -29.42 -3.60
C SER A 28 10.17 -29.81 -2.13
N ALA A 29 11.34 -30.28 -1.70
CA ALA A 29 11.64 -30.58 -0.31
C ALA A 29 11.67 -29.31 0.57
N ALA A 30 12.27 -28.22 0.10
CA ALA A 30 12.28 -26.95 0.80
C ALA A 30 10.86 -26.35 0.93
N ARG A 31 10.04 -26.46 -0.12
CA ARG A 31 8.63 -26.05 -0.09
C ARG A 31 7.79 -26.89 0.87
N ALA A 32 7.99 -28.21 0.89
CA ALA A 32 7.31 -29.12 1.82
C ALA A 32 7.69 -28.83 3.28
N ALA A 33 8.96 -28.52 3.57
CA ALA A 33 9.43 -28.14 4.90
C ALA A 33 8.78 -26.82 5.37
N LEU A 34 8.72 -25.80 4.51
CA LEU A 34 8.04 -24.54 4.80
C LEU A 34 6.54 -24.73 5.07
N LEU A 35 5.86 -25.56 4.29
CA LEU A 35 4.44 -25.86 4.50
C LEU A 35 4.19 -26.65 5.79
N GLN A 36 5.10 -27.54 6.20
CA GLN A 36 5.03 -28.24 7.49
C GLN A 36 5.24 -27.30 8.66
N GLU A 37 6.12 -26.33 8.57
CA GLU A 37 6.39 -25.35 9.63
C GLU A 37 5.18 -24.41 9.82
N VAL A 38 4.54 -23.99 8.74
CA VAL A 38 3.31 -23.19 8.77
C VAL A 38 2.12 -23.96 9.35
N THR A 39 2.01 -25.28 9.10
CA THR A 39 0.92 -26.12 9.65
C THR A 39 1.17 -26.59 11.08
N ALA A 40 2.42 -26.66 11.53
CA ALA A 40 2.77 -27.03 12.91
C ALA A 40 2.54 -25.92 13.95
N ALA A 41 2.34 -24.68 13.53
CA ALA A 41 2.26 -23.50 14.40
C ALA A 41 0.88 -23.23 15.01
N VAL A 42 -0.06 -24.19 15.04
CA VAL A 42 -1.38 -24.01 15.67
C VAL A 42 -1.55 -24.95 16.87
N PRO A 43 -1.18 -24.59 18.11
CA PRO A 43 -1.59 -25.34 19.28
C PRO A 43 -3.02 -24.94 19.67
N ARG A 44 -3.98 -25.82 19.45
CA ARG A 44 -5.32 -25.75 20.06
C ARG A 44 -5.20 -26.01 21.55
N ARG A 45 -5.22 -24.97 22.39
CA ARG A 45 -5.55 -25.09 23.82
C ARG A 45 -6.54 -24.01 24.23
N ALA A 46 -7.81 -24.41 24.29
CA ALA A 46 -8.82 -23.68 25.02
C ALA A 46 -8.52 -23.75 26.54
N ARG A 47 -8.19 -22.63 27.16
CA ARG A 47 -8.22 -22.45 28.61
C ARG A 47 -9.27 -21.40 28.96
N ARG A 48 -10.33 -21.88 29.64
CA ARG A 48 -11.33 -21.03 30.31
C ARG A 48 -10.66 -20.29 31.44
N PHE A 49 -10.61 -18.95 31.39
CA PHE A 49 -10.25 -18.12 32.52
C PHE A 49 -11.48 -17.46 33.10
N ARG A 50 -11.68 -17.69 34.41
CA ARG A 50 -12.64 -16.99 35.27
C ARG A 50 -12.04 -15.65 35.67
N LEU A 51 -12.83 -14.58 35.56
CA LEU A 51 -12.53 -13.24 36.05
C LEU A 51 -12.75 -13.14 37.56
N PRO A 52 -11.88 -12.50 38.33
CA PRO A 52 -12.23 -11.94 39.62
C PRO A 52 -12.65 -10.48 39.51
N ARG A 53 -13.73 -10.14 40.20
CA ARG A 53 -14.20 -8.77 40.47
C ARG A 53 -13.44 -8.17 41.66
N SER A 54 -12.91 -6.97 41.51
CA SER A 54 -12.71 -5.92 42.53
C SER A 54 -12.11 -4.70 41.82
N GLY A 55 -12.60 -3.50 41.81
CA GLY A 55 -12.99 -2.64 42.88
C GLY A 55 -11.84 -1.71 43.25
N GLY A 56 -11.82 -0.43 42.81
CA GLY A 56 -10.82 0.52 43.30
C GLY A 56 -10.66 1.82 42.49
N ARG A 57 -10.92 2.89 43.12
CA ARG A 57 -11.12 4.30 42.77
C ARG A 57 -9.90 5.04 42.21
N VAL A 58 -10.17 5.87 41.19
CA VAL A 58 -9.88 7.32 40.96
C VAL A 58 -8.53 7.91 41.39
N LEU A 59 -7.87 8.61 40.47
CA LEU A 59 -7.53 10.04 40.58
C LEU A 59 -7.15 10.59 39.18
N ALA A 60 -7.73 11.76 38.88
CA ALA A 60 -7.53 12.54 37.66
C ALA A 60 -6.30 13.46 37.79
N VAL A 61 -5.52 13.59 36.72
CA VAL A 61 -4.71 14.80 36.45
C VAL A 61 -4.77 15.07 34.94
N GLY A 62 -5.13 16.30 34.62
CA GLY A 62 -5.45 16.74 33.30
C GLY A 62 -4.27 16.91 32.34
N ALA A 63 -4.54 16.68 31.09
CA ALA A 63 -3.77 17.21 29.97
C ALA A 63 -4.75 17.58 28.86
N LEU A 64 -4.61 18.78 28.35
CA LEU A 64 -5.41 19.38 27.29
C LEU A 64 -5.30 18.52 26.03
N ALA A 65 -6.33 17.73 25.72
CA ALA A 65 -6.46 17.03 24.46
C ALA A 65 -7.37 17.87 23.57
N VAL A 66 -6.85 18.31 22.44
CA VAL A 66 -7.67 18.82 21.33
C VAL A 66 -8.51 17.64 20.85
N ALA A 67 -9.78 17.67 21.20
CA ALA A 67 -10.75 16.66 20.83
C ALA A 67 -11.10 16.84 19.34
N ILE A 68 -10.58 15.97 18.50
CA ILE A 68 -11.24 15.65 17.23
C ILE A 68 -12.40 14.72 17.60
N THR A 69 -13.59 15.26 17.63
CA THR A 69 -14.82 14.51 17.89
C THR A 69 -15.08 13.56 16.73
N MET A 70 -14.64 12.32 16.85
CA MET A 70 -15.18 11.22 16.06
C MET A 70 -16.52 10.82 16.67
N VAL A 71 -17.61 11.17 16.03
CA VAL A 71 -18.94 10.62 16.34
C VAL A 71 -18.93 9.17 15.87
N ALA A 72 -18.64 8.26 16.77
CA ALA A 72 -18.89 6.84 16.56
C ALA A 72 -20.39 6.61 16.80
N VAL A 73 -21.19 6.54 15.75
CA VAL A 73 -22.53 5.99 15.83
C VAL A 73 -22.40 4.47 15.94
N VAL A 74 -22.43 3.96 17.16
CA VAL A 74 -22.61 2.54 17.42
C VAL A 74 -24.11 2.26 17.29
N VAL A 75 -24.54 1.81 16.12
CA VAL A 75 -25.84 1.16 15.97
C VAL A 75 -25.61 -0.33 16.19
N GLY A 76 -25.98 -0.80 17.38
CA GLY A 76 -26.01 -2.24 17.67
C GLY A 76 -27.09 -2.91 16.86
N ASN A 77 -26.72 -3.90 16.04
CA ASN A 77 -27.62 -4.89 15.51
C ASN A 77 -26.92 -6.26 15.56
N PRO A 78 -27.43 -7.25 16.32
CA PRO A 78 -26.88 -8.59 16.36
C PRO A 78 -27.49 -9.42 15.23
N GLY A 79 -27.01 -9.27 14.03
CA GLY A 79 -27.43 -10.05 12.87
C GLY A 79 -26.66 -9.56 11.65
N GLY A 80 -25.88 -10.46 11.06
CA GLY A 80 -25.17 -10.38 9.80
C GLY A 80 -24.74 -8.98 9.36
N VAL A 81 -23.47 -8.65 9.45
CA VAL A 81 -22.93 -7.39 8.94
C VAL A 81 -23.08 -7.44 7.42
N ASP A 82 -24.13 -6.82 6.91
CA ASP A 82 -24.23 -6.50 5.49
C ASP A 82 -23.10 -5.50 5.19
N VAL A 83 -21.96 -6.02 4.77
CA VAL A 83 -20.84 -5.17 4.31
C VAL A 83 -21.35 -4.47 3.07
N PRO A 84 -21.45 -3.12 3.06
CA PRO A 84 -21.92 -2.39 1.88
C PRO A 84 -21.09 -2.83 0.68
N ARG A 85 -21.73 -3.36 -0.35
CA ARG A 85 -21.06 -3.76 -1.58
C ARG A 85 -20.39 -2.53 -2.16
N PRO A 86 -19.08 -2.57 -2.46
CA PRO A 86 -18.43 -1.44 -3.09
C PRO A 86 -19.10 -1.19 -4.44
N ILE A 87 -19.58 0.03 -4.62
CA ILE A 87 -20.20 0.45 -5.89
C ILE A 87 -19.11 0.40 -6.96
N VAL A 88 -19.29 -0.50 -7.92
CA VAL A 88 -18.42 -0.58 -9.10
C VAL A 88 -18.48 0.74 -9.84
N PRO A 89 -17.36 1.30 -10.31
CA PRO A 89 -17.34 2.56 -11.02
C PRO A 89 -18.29 2.54 -12.23
N GLY A 90 -19.39 3.25 -12.13
CA GLY A 90 -20.12 3.72 -13.30
C GLY A 90 -19.39 4.93 -13.85
N LEU A 91 -18.96 4.88 -15.10
CA LEU A 91 -18.41 5.97 -15.89
C LEU A 91 -17.36 6.85 -15.18
N ALA A 92 -16.08 6.59 -15.43
CA ALA A 92 -15.02 7.53 -15.07
C ALA A 92 -15.33 8.92 -15.66
N MET A 93 -15.35 9.95 -14.80
CA MET A 93 -15.51 11.33 -15.27
C MET A 93 -14.22 11.79 -15.98
N PRO A 94 -14.31 12.75 -16.92
CA PRO A 94 -13.19 13.22 -17.73
C PRO A 94 -11.98 13.67 -16.90
N ALA A 95 -10.79 13.54 -17.46
CA ALA A 95 -9.51 13.94 -16.86
C ALA A 95 -9.48 15.37 -16.30
N ALA A 96 -10.21 16.31 -16.91
CA ALA A 96 -10.34 17.68 -16.41
C ALA A 96 -10.87 17.76 -14.97
N ASN A 97 -11.81 16.87 -14.61
CA ASN A 97 -12.34 16.81 -13.24
C ASN A 97 -11.33 16.23 -12.25
N ALA A 98 -10.49 15.27 -12.69
CA ALA A 98 -9.42 14.72 -11.86
C ALA A 98 -8.38 15.80 -11.52
N GLN A 99 -7.99 16.63 -12.48
CA GLN A 99 -7.07 17.74 -12.25
C GLN A 99 -7.63 18.74 -11.22
N VAL A 100 -8.89 19.15 -11.37
CA VAL A 100 -9.56 20.06 -10.42
C VAL A 100 -9.57 19.49 -9.00
N LEU A 101 -9.90 18.20 -8.86
CA LEU A 101 -9.91 17.52 -7.56
C LEU A 101 -8.52 17.43 -6.93
N LEU A 102 -7.52 17.05 -7.70
CA LEU A 102 -6.15 16.95 -7.23
C LEU A 102 -5.57 18.32 -6.86
N HIS A 103 -5.94 19.39 -7.58
CA HIS A 103 -5.57 20.75 -7.18
C HIS A 103 -6.23 21.19 -5.86
N LYS A 104 -7.51 20.81 -5.62
CA LYS A 104 -8.16 21.04 -4.32
C LYS A 104 -7.47 20.26 -3.20
N ALA A 105 -7.17 18.99 -3.42
CA ALA A 105 -6.42 18.18 -2.45
C ALA A 105 -5.04 18.79 -2.14
N ALA A 106 -4.34 19.30 -3.16
CA ALA A 106 -3.07 19.97 -2.99
C ALA A 106 -3.17 21.26 -2.16
N ALA A 107 -4.24 22.04 -2.35
CA ALA A 107 -4.48 23.25 -1.55
C ALA A 107 -4.72 22.88 -0.08
N VAL A 108 -5.61 21.92 0.19
CA VAL A 108 -5.86 21.43 1.55
C VAL A 108 -4.60 20.87 2.20
N ALA A 109 -3.81 20.07 1.47
CA ALA A 109 -2.57 19.51 2.00
C ALA A 109 -1.58 20.61 2.41
N ARG A 110 -1.44 21.68 1.60
CA ARG A 110 -0.51 22.80 1.85
C ARG A 110 -0.83 23.55 3.13
N ASP A 111 -2.13 23.72 3.43
CA ASP A 111 -2.61 24.50 4.58
C ASP A 111 -2.70 23.66 5.87
N ARG A 112 -2.41 22.37 5.81
CA ARG A 112 -2.51 21.46 6.95
C ARG A 112 -1.42 21.78 7.98
N PRO A 113 -1.77 21.93 9.28
CA PRO A 113 -0.79 22.06 10.35
C PRO A 113 0.13 20.82 10.40
N PHE A 114 1.42 21.05 10.59
CA PHE A 114 2.41 19.99 10.53
C PHE A 114 3.57 20.24 11.50
N THR A 115 3.95 19.18 12.23
CA THR A 115 5.18 19.16 13.01
C THR A 115 6.06 18.03 12.49
N ALA A 116 7.30 18.35 12.12
CA ALA A 116 8.23 17.35 11.65
C ALA A 116 8.72 16.46 12.82
N PRO A 117 8.83 15.14 12.60
CA PRO A 117 9.42 14.26 13.61
C PRO A 117 10.92 14.52 13.76
N ARG A 118 11.43 14.38 14.99
CA ARG A 118 12.86 14.27 15.22
C ARG A 118 13.40 12.94 14.66
N PRO A 119 14.68 12.83 14.32
CA PRO A 119 15.27 11.60 13.72
C PRO A 119 15.13 10.36 14.62
N ASP A 120 15.03 10.53 15.94
CA ASP A 120 14.89 9.47 16.94
C ASP A 120 13.44 9.07 17.21
N GLN A 121 12.47 9.87 16.78
CA GLN A 121 11.04 9.60 16.93
C GLN A 121 10.55 8.57 15.90
N TRP A 122 9.35 8.09 16.14
CA TRP A 122 8.71 7.05 15.34
C TRP A 122 7.46 7.59 14.66
N ILE A 123 7.31 7.27 13.41
CA ILE A 123 6.10 7.54 12.63
C ILE A 123 5.22 6.30 12.79
N TYR A 124 4.11 6.46 13.48
CA TYR A 124 3.07 5.44 13.60
C TYR A 124 2.14 5.50 12.41
N MET A 125 1.78 4.35 11.89
CA MET A 125 0.76 4.19 10.87
C MET A 125 -0.11 2.99 11.19
N GLU A 126 -1.44 3.17 11.08
CA GLU A 126 -2.42 2.11 11.18
C GLU A 126 -3.26 2.09 9.91
N THR A 127 -3.27 0.95 9.24
CA THR A 127 -3.94 0.76 7.95
C THR A 127 -4.86 -0.44 8.04
N ARG A 128 -6.10 -0.28 7.60
CA ARG A 128 -7.00 -1.39 7.35
C ARG A 128 -6.83 -1.82 5.90
N LEU A 129 -6.49 -3.09 5.72
CA LEU A 129 -6.35 -3.72 4.42
C LEU A 129 -7.52 -4.65 4.17
N GLN A 130 -8.09 -4.59 2.99
CA GLN A 130 -9.04 -5.57 2.47
C GLN A 130 -8.57 -6.01 1.08
N GLY A 131 -8.76 -7.27 0.76
CA GLY A 131 -8.43 -7.81 -0.55
C GLY A 131 -8.94 -9.23 -0.71
N VAL A 132 -8.99 -9.67 -1.95
CA VAL A 132 -9.20 -11.07 -2.26
C VAL A 132 -7.91 -11.83 -1.96
N ASP A 133 -8.03 -13.08 -1.53
CA ASP A 133 -6.86 -13.97 -1.46
C ASP A 133 -6.32 -14.22 -2.88
N ASN A 134 -5.08 -14.70 -2.98
CA ASN A 134 -4.55 -15.14 -4.27
C ASN A 134 -5.49 -16.17 -4.87
N ALA A 135 -5.90 -15.94 -6.12
CA ALA A 135 -6.78 -16.83 -6.83
C ALA A 135 -6.14 -18.22 -6.96
N ALA A 136 -6.93 -19.26 -6.63
CA ALA A 136 -6.53 -20.63 -6.93
C ALA A 136 -6.59 -20.89 -8.45
N PRO A 137 -5.89 -21.94 -8.93
CA PRO A 137 -5.99 -22.36 -10.33
C PRO A 137 -7.45 -22.56 -10.77
N GLY A 138 -7.84 -21.92 -11.87
CA GLY A 138 -9.22 -21.98 -12.40
C GLY A 138 -10.26 -21.16 -11.62
N GLU A 139 -9.85 -20.47 -10.56
CA GLU A 139 -10.76 -19.64 -9.76
C GLU A 139 -11.26 -18.43 -10.52
N VAL A 140 -12.53 -18.09 -10.32
CA VAL A 140 -13.13 -16.85 -10.82
C VAL A 140 -13.42 -15.93 -9.64
N GLN A 141 -12.70 -14.83 -9.56
CA GLN A 141 -12.93 -13.78 -8.57
C GLN A 141 -13.96 -12.78 -9.13
N THR A 142 -14.93 -12.42 -8.31
CA THR A 142 -16.05 -11.54 -8.66
C THR A 142 -16.18 -10.43 -7.61
N PRO A 143 -17.01 -9.40 -7.85
CA PRO A 143 -17.31 -8.39 -6.83
C PRO A 143 -17.87 -8.96 -5.52
N GLU A 144 -18.47 -10.15 -5.56
CA GLU A 144 -19.02 -10.86 -4.41
C GLU A 144 -18.01 -11.76 -3.71
N THR A 145 -16.81 -11.94 -4.27
CA THR A 145 -15.74 -12.73 -3.62
C THR A 145 -15.45 -12.12 -2.24
N PRO A 146 -15.46 -12.91 -1.16
CA PRO A 146 -15.21 -12.42 0.18
C PRO A 146 -13.84 -11.76 0.31
N LEU A 147 -13.81 -10.57 0.90
CA LEU A 147 -12.59 -9.86 1.16
C LEU A 147 -12.02 -10.25 2.52
N LYS A 148 -10.73 -10.61 2.54
CA LYS A 148 -9.99 -10.78 3.78
C LYS A 148 -9.62 -9.41 4.34
N THR A 149 -9.91 -9.19 5.62
CA THR A 149 -9.62 -7.92 6.29
C THR A 149 -8.52 -8.10 7.34
N THR A 150 -7.51 -7.25 7.29
CA THR A 150 -6.46 -7.14 8.31
C THR A 150 -6.33 -5.68 8.75
N VAL A 151 -5.77 -5.49 9.95
CA VAL A 151 -5.37 -4.18 10.44
C VAL A 151 -3.90 -4.23 10.77
N ASP A 152 -3.13 -3.52 9.97
CA ASP A 152 -1.68 -3.45 10.12
C ASP A 152 -1.30 -2.21 10.92
N ARG A 153 -0.35 -2.39 11.82
CA ARG A 153 0.25 -1.32 12.63
C ARG A 153 1.75 -1.35 12.46
N ALA A 154 2.29 -0.22 12.09
CA ALA A 154 3.72 -0.06 11.86
C ALA A 154 4.26 1.19 12.53
N TRP A 155 5.48 1.11 13.02
CA TRP A 155 6.26 2.23 13.51
C TRP A 155 7.57 2.27 12.72
N THR A 156 7.73 3.28 11.88
CA THR A 156 8.98 3.51 11.17
C THR A 156 9.75 4.60 11.88
N ARG A 157 11.01 4.35 12.24
CA ARG A 157 11.84 5.40 12.83
C ARG A 157 12.08 6.49 11.79
N ALA A 158 12.00 7.76 12.19
CA ALA A 158 12.01 8.88 11.27
C ALA A 158 13.31 8.98 10.44
N ASP A 159 14.43 8.45 10.96
CA ASP A 159 15.67 8.29 10.18
C ASP A 159 15.60 7.20 9.10
N GLY A 160 14.50 6.45 9.04
CA GLY A 160 14.25 5.41 8.05
C GLY A 160 15.11 4.16 8.18
N LYS A 161 15.70 3.87 9.35
CA LYS A 161 16.59 2.70 9.53
C LYS A 161 15.89 1.48 10.09
N VAL A 162 14.80 1.67 10.83
CA VAL A 162 14.12 0.61 11.56
C VAL A 162 12.62 0.68 11.36
N LEU A 163 12.02 -0.44 11.05
CA LEU A 163 10.58 -0.69 11.02
C LEU A 163 10.23 -1.62 12.18
N VAL A 164 9.13 -1.36 12.86
CA VAL A 164 8.53 -2.24 13.86
C VAL A 164 7.10 -2.56 13.43
N THR A 165 6.77 -3.83 13.38
CA THR A 165 5.44 -4.34 13.06
C THR A 165 4.97 -5.35 14.10
N PHE A 166 3.74 -5.86 13.95
CA PHE A 166 3.26 -6.99 14.74
C PHE A 166 3.15 -8.24 13.86
N GLU A 167 3.79 -9.31 14.28
CA GLU A 167 3.69 -10.63 13.67
C GLU A 167 3.32 -11.66 14.75
N GLY A 168 2.21 -12.36 14.56
CA GLY A 168 1.73 -13.32 15.55
C GLY A 168 1.49 -12.71 16.95
N GLY A 169 1.14 -11.43 17.03
CA GLY A 169 0.92 -10.71 18.29
C GLY A 169 2.20 -10.23 18.99
N LYS A 170 3.37 -10.41 18.37
CA LYS A 170 4.67 -9.94 18.90
C LYS A 170 5.20 -8.80 18.04
N MET A 171 5.89 -7.85 18.69
CA MET A 171 6.61 -6.80 17.98
C MET A 171 7.87 -7.37 17.36
N VAL A 172 8.00 -7.21 16.05
CA VAL A 172 9.18 -7.60 15.28
C VAL A 172 9.87 -6.34 14.77
N ARG A 173 11.19 -6.29 14.90
CA ARG A 173 12.02 -5.22 14.38
C ARG A 173 12.75 -5.69 13.13
N SER A 174 12.65 -4.90 12.06
CA SER A 174 13.32 -5.17 10.80
C SER A 174 14.07 -3.93 10.32
N PRO A 175 15.22 -4.08 9.63
CA PRO A 175 15.80 -2.95 8.92
C PRO A 175 14.84 -2.52 7.82
N THR A 176 14.73 -1.21 7.57
CA THR A 176 14.03 -0.73 6.38
C THR A 176 14.94 -0.88 5.17
N GLY A 177 14.39 -1.40 4.07
CA GLY A 177 15.09 -1.44 2.79
C GLY A 177 15.23 -0.05 2.19
N GLY A 178 16.28 0.17 1.39
CA GLY A 178 16.31 1.27 0.43
C GLY A 178 15.40 0.92 -0.73
N GLY A 179 14.54 1.83 -1.14
CA GLY A 179 13.59 1.56 -2.22
C GLY A 179 12.99 2.84 -2.78
N MET A 180 12.17 2.64 -3.79
CA MET A 180 11.37 3.67 -4.43
C MET A 180 9.90 3.37 -4.15
N PRO A 181 9.12 4.31 -3.56
CA PRO A 181 9.53 5.61 -3.04
C PRO A 181 10.36 5.52 -1.74
N PRO A 182 11.06 6.61 -1.35
CA PRO A 182 11.86 6.63 -0.13
C PRO A 182 10.97 6.43 1.12
N THR A 183 11.52 5.78 2.16
CA THR A 183 10.82 5.47 3.40
C THR A 183 11.32 6.28 4.61
N SER A 184 12.47 6.96 4.54
CA SER A 184 12.91 7.84 5.62
C SER A 184 12.26 9.21 5.51
N PHE A 185 11.81 9.77 6.63
CA PHE A 185 11.19 11.09 6.66
C PHE A 185 12.09 12.16 6.04
N ALA A 186 13.38 12.16 6.35
CA ALA A 186 14.33 13.14 5.80
C ALA A 186 14.41 13.09 4.25
N LYS A 187 14.39 11.89 3.67
CA LYS A 187 14.38 11.73 2.21
C LYS A 187 13.04 12.16 1.60
N VAL A 188 11.92 11.85 2.26
CA VAL A 188 10.58 12.30 1.83
C VAL A 188 10.48 13.82 1.91
N ALA A 189 10.95 14.43 2.99
CA ALA A 189 10.96 15.89 3.16
C ALA A 189 11.91 16.63 2.20
N ALA A 190 12.92 15.94 1.66
CA ALA A 190 13.83 16.46 0.66
C ALA A 190 13.34 16.31 -0.79
N LEU A 191 12.19 15.67 -1.02
CA LEU A 191 11.61 15.58 -2.36
C LEU A 191 11.23 16.96 -2.90
N PRO A 192 11.32 17.18 -4.22
CA PRO A 192 10.91 18.43 -4.84
C PRO A 192 9.47 18.81 -4.48
N THR A 193 9.25 20.08 -4.19
CA THR A 193 7.92 20.66 -3.94
C THR A 193 7.30 21.27 -5.20
N ASP A 194 8.06 21.40 -6.26
CA ASP A 194 7.57 21.71 -7.61
C ASP A 194 7.12 20.42 -8.28
N PRO A 195 5.89 20.33 -8.84
CA PRO A 195 5.34 19.11 -9.40
C PRO A 195 6.09 18.60 -10.65
N ASP A 196 6.64 19.48 -11.48
CA ASP A 196 7.40 19.07 -12.66
C ASP A 196 8.75 18.51 -12.25
N ALA A 197 9.42 19.15 -11.30
CA ALA A 197 10.66 18.66 -10.73
C ALA A 197 10.47 17.32 -10.01
N LEU A 198 9.32 17.14 -9.30
CA LEU A 198 8.99 15.86 -8.64
C LEU A 198 8.78 14.75 -9.67
N LEU A 199 8.04 15.01 -10.75
CA LEU A 199 7.86 14.03 -11.83
C LEU A 199 9.18 13.70 -12.52
N ALA A 200 10.00 14.71 -12.82
CA ALA A 200 11.30 14.50 -13.43
C ALA A 200 12.21 13.65 -12.53
N TRP A 201 12.23 13.95 -11.22
CA TRP A 201 12.95 13.16 -10.23
C TRP A 201 12.43 11.70 -10.20
N LEU A 202 11.11 11.50 -10.16
CA LEU A 202 10.48 10.19 -10.12
C LEU A 202 10.85 9.38 -11.36
N TYR A 203 10.64 9.93 -12.54
CA TYR A 203 10.97 9.27 -13.81
C TYR A 203 12.48 8.96 -13.96
N GLY A 204 13.35 9.77 -13.38
CA GLY A 204 14.79 9.53 -13.39
C GLY A 204 15.25 8.43 -12.44
N ASN A 205 14.42 8.07 -11.43
CA ASN A 205 14.81 7.12 -10.38
C ASN A 205 14.02 5.80 -10.39
N MET A 206 12.91 5.71 -11.14
CA MET A 206 12.06 4.52 -11.14
C MET A 206 12.48 3.42 -12.14
N GLY A 207 13.48 3.69 -12.97
CA GLY A 207 13.90 2.77 -14.03
C GLY A 207 13.07 2.91 -15.31
N ASP A 208 13.36 2.06 -16.29
CA ASP A 208 12.60 2.01 -17.55
C ASP A 208 11.40 1.07 -17.41
N HIS A 209 10.22 1.59 -17.68
CA HIS A 209 8.94 0.86 -17.66
C HIS A 209 8.18 0.95 -18.98
N GLY A 210 8.82 1.44 -20.04
CA GLY A 210 8.22 1.54 -21.39
C GLY A 210 6.87 2.27 -21.35
N GLU A 211 5.86 1.68 -21.98
CA GLU A 211 4.51 2.23 -22.07
C GLU A 211 3.79 2.34 -20.70
N LYS A 212 4.24 1.59 -19.69
CA LYS A 212 3.67 1.64 -18.33
C LYS A 212 4.24 2.73 -17.46
N ARG A 213 5.18 3.54 -17.98
CA ARG A 213 5.90 4.57 -17.22
C ARG A 213 4.96 5.47 -16.41
N ASP A 214 3.92 5.99 -17.01
CA ASP A 214 3.00 6.94 -16.39
C ASP A 214 2.15 6.29 -15.28
N VAL A 215 1.60 5.11 -15.51
CA VAL A 215 0.81 4.40 -14.50
C VAL A 215 1.68 3.92 -13.34
N ILE A 216 2.92 3.51 -13.58
CA ILE A 216 3.87 3.16 -12.52
C ILE A 216 4.24 4.41 -11.71
N ALA A 217 4.49 5.55 -12.37
CA ALA A 217 4.72 6.84 -11.68
C ALA A 217 3.53 7.21 -10.79
N TYR A 218 2.30 7.07 -11.30
CA TYR A 218 1.08 7.31 -10.52
C TYR A 218 1.01 6.42 -9.28
N ARG A 219 1.28 5.11 -9.42
CA ARG A 219 1.30 4.15 -8.31
C ARG A 219 2.38 4.46 -7.27
N LEU A 220 3.57 4.88 -7.70
CA LEU A 220 4.66 5.28 -6.79
C LEU A 220 4.31 6.55 -6.00
N LEU A 221 3.64 7.52 -6.61
CA LEU A 221 3.10 8.69 -5.92
C LEU A 221 2.00 8.31 -4.90
N GLY A 222 1.10 7.39 -5.25
CA GLY A 222 0.12 6.82 -4.33
C GLY A 222 0.78 6.12 -3.15
N SER A 223 1.77 5.27 -3.43
CA SER A 223 2.55 4.57 -2.42
C SER A 223 3.33 5.52 -1.50
N LEU A 224 3.81 6.66 -2.02
CA LEU A 224 4.43 7.70 -1.20
C LEU A 224 3.43 8.27 -0.18
N LEU A 225 2.20 8.54 -0.60
CA LEU A 225 1.12 8.99 0.30
C LEU A 225 0.74 7.90 1.29
N ASN A 226 0.61 6.66 0.83
CA ASN A 226 0.13 5.56 1.66
C ASN A 226 1.11 5.15 2.77
N ASN A 227 2.40 5.14 2.46
CA ASN A 227 3.43 4.54 3.32
C ASN A 227 4.25 5.55 4.13
N ASN A 228 3.97 6.86 4.01
CA ASN A 228 4.80 7.89 4.64
C ASN A 228 3.99 8.97 5.36
N LEU A 229 4.60 9.58 6.36
CA LEU A 229 4.20 10.89 6.87
C LEU A 229 4.79 11.94 5.93
N VAL A 230 3.98 12.42 4.98
CA VAL A 230 4.42 13.37 3.96
C VAL A 230 4.23 14.80 4.48
N PRO A 231 5.26 15.66 4.44
CA PRO A 231 5.10 17.06 4.80
C PRO A 231 4.13 17.79 3.84
N PRO A 232 3.43 18.84 4.29
CA PRO A 232 2.39 19.53 3.52
C PRO A 232 2.79 19.98 2.12
N ALA A 233 3.98 20.54 1.96
CA ALA A 233 4.45 21.02 0.67
C ALA A 233 4.71 19.88 -0.33
N GLN A 234 5.31 18.78 0.14
CA GLN A 234 5.55 17.58 -0.66
C GLN A 234 4.25 16.85 -0.98
N GLU A 235 3.31 16.77 -0.03
CA GLU A 235 1.99 16.19 -0.26
C GLU A 235 1.22 16.95 -1.34
N ALA A 236 1.24 18.28 -1.28
CA ALA A 236 0.66 19.14 -2.32
C ALA A 236 1.33 18.93 -3.69
N ALA A 237 2.66 18.81 -3.73
CA ALA A 237 3.39 18.52 -4.96
C ALA A 237 3.03 17.15 -5.53
N VAL A 238 2.82 16.14 -4.69
CA VAL A 238 2.38 14.79 -5.11
C VAL A 238 1.03 14.87 -5.83
N TYR A 239 0.02 15.54 -5.25
CA TYR A 239 -1.29 15.68 -5.91
C TYR A 239 -1.18 16.45 -7.23
N GLN A 240 -0.39 17.53 -7.26
CA GLN A 240 -0.18 18.30 -8.49
C GLN A 240 0.58 17.50 -9.55
N ALA A 241 1.54 16.68 -9.16
CA ALA A 241 2.24 15.77 -10.05
C ALA A 241 1.29 14.72 -10.63
N MET A 242 0.45 14.08 -9.79
CA MET A 242 -0.59 13.16 -10.27
C MET A 242 -1.54 13.82 -11.29
N ALA A 243 -1.89 15.10 -11.10
CA ALA A 243 -2.76 15.83 -12.02
C ALA A 243 -2.14 16.04 -13.41
N LYS A 244 -0.81 15.93 -13.54
CA LYS A 244 -0.07 16.06 -14.81
C LYS A 244 0.11 14.73 -15.53
N ILE A 245 -0.14 13.61 -14.88
CA ILE A 245 -0.02 12.28 -15.50
C ILE A 245 -1.18 12.06 -16.46
N PRO A 246 -0.91 11.67 -17.72
CA PRO A 246 -1.95 11.40 -18.69
C PRO A 246 -2.88 10.24 -18.25
N GLY A 247 -4.15 10.30 -18.64
CA GLY A 247 -5.11 9.22 -18.42
C GLY A 247 -5.64 9.09 -16.99
N VAL A 248 -5.28 10.02 -16.09
CA VAL A 248 -5.85 10.05 -14.73
C VAL A 248 -7.32 10.47 -14.80
N THR A 249 -8.19 9.67 -14.17
CA THR A 249 -9.64 9.85 -14.15
C THR A 249 -10.17 9.93 -12.72
N VAL A 250 -11.44 10.35 -12.56
CA VAL A 250 -12.09 10.38 -11.25
C VAL A 250 -13.36 9.52 -11.26
N ASN A 251 -13.57 8.79 -10.16
CA ASN A 251 -14.83 8.15 -9.84
C ASN A 251 -15.43 8.85 -8.60
N PRO A 252 -16.53 9.59 -8.74
CA PRO A 252 -17.12 10.34 -7.65
C PRO A 252 -17.95 9.47 -6.70
N ASP A 253 -18.30 8.24 -7.09
CA ASP A 253 -19.19 7.36 -6.34
C ASP A 253 -18.43 6.22 -5.63
N ALA A 254 -17.16 6.45 -5.35
CA ALA A 254 -16.35 5.51 -4.58
C ALA A 254 -16.78 5.49 -3.11
N VAL A 255 -16.50 4.36 -2.45
CA VAL A 255 -16.62 4.20 -1.01
C VAL A 255 -15.33 3.62 -0.45
N ASP A 256 -15.03 3.95 0.79
CA ASP A 256 -13.91 3.34 1.52
C ASP A 256 -14.31 2.03 2.21
N VAL A 257 -13.38 1.41 2.97
CA VAL A 257 -13.64 0.14 3.70
C VAL A 257 -14.73 0.22 4.77
N ALA A 258 -15.12 1.42 5.19
CA ALA A 258 -16.19 1.64 6.16
C ALA A 258 -17.51 2.00 5.46
N GLY A 259 -17.55 1.95 4.13
CA GLY A 259 -18.70 2.37 3.34
C GLY A 259 -18.90 3.89 3.29
N ARG A 260 -17.91 4.70 3.71
CA ARG A 260 -18.01 6.16 3.65
C ARG A 260 -17.82 6.63 2.21
N PRO A 261 -18.66 7.59 1.74
CA PRO A 261 -18.49 8.16 0.41
C PRO A 261 -17.10 8.78 0.24
N ALA A 262 -16.43 8.45 -0.86
CA ALA A 262 -15.11 8.93 -1.22
C ALA A 262 -15.07 9.40 -2.67
N LEU A 263 -14.03 10.14 -3.03
CA LEU A 263 -13.65 10.41 -4.41
C LEU A 263 -12.46 9.51 -4.73
N ALA A 264 -12.59 8.66 -5.73
CA ALA A 264 -11.46 7.89 -6.20
C ALA A 264 -10.84 8.58 -7.41
N VAL A 265 -9.55 8.82 -7.37
CA VAL A 265 -8.77 9.35 -8.49
C VAL A 265 -7.74 8.31 -8.88
N GLY A 266 -7.63 7.97 -10.16
CA GLY A 266 -6.81 6.84 -10.54
C GLY A 266 -6.36 6.80 -11.99
N ALA A 267 -5.42 5.89 -12.24
CA ALA A 267 -4.89 5.53 -13.55
C ALA A 267 -5.14 4.05 -13.83
N ILE A 268 -5.29 3.73 -15.12
CA ILE A 268 -5.59 2.37 -15.58
C ILE A 268 -4.30 1.72 -16.04
N GLU A 269 -4.03 0.52 -15.54
CA GLU A 269 -2.94 -0.35 -15.99
C GLU A 269 -3.48 -1.50 -16.84
N ASP A 270 -2.82 -1.76 -17.97
CA ASP A 270 -3.12 -2.86 -18.92
C ASP A 270 -4.60 -2.90 -19.40
N GLY A 271 -5.32 -1.78 -19.32
CA GLY A 271 -6.70 -1.67 -19.75
C GLY A 271 -7.74 -2.37 -18.85
N TRP A 272 -7.31 -3.05 -17.76
CA TRP A 272 -8.23 -3.85 -16.94
C TRP A 272 -8.18 -3.54 -15.45
N VAL A 273 -7.08 -3.02 -14.91
CA VAL A 273 -7.00 -2.68 -13.48
C VAL A 273 -6.86 -1.18 -13.27
N GLY A 274 -7.74 -0.60 -12.45
CA GLY A 274 -7.67 0.77 -11.98
C GLY A 274 -6.92 0.84 -10.66
N HIS A 275 -5.87 1.64 -10.59
CA HIS A 275 -5.16 1.99 -9.36
C HIS A 275 -5.61 3.37 -8.93
N GLU A 276 -6.27 3.48 -7.79
CA GLU A 276 -6.95 4.69 -7.35
C GLU A 276 -6.50 5.09 -5.94
N ILE A 277 -6.25 6.39 -5.73
CA ILE A 277 -6.24 6.98 -4.39
C ILE A 277 -7.66 7.38 -3.99
N LEU A 278 -7.96 7.29 -2.70
CA LEU A 278 -9.24 7.69 -2.14
C LEU A 278 -9.07 9.00 -1.37
N LEU A 279 -9.92 9.97 -1.68
CA LEU A 279 -10.00 11.27 -1.01
C LEU A 279 -11.36 11.42 -0.33
N ASP A 280 -11.39 12.06 0.82
CA ASP A 280 -12.64 12.47 1.46
C ASP A 280 -13.40 13.46 0.57
N ARG A 281 -14.71 13.26 0.40
CA ARG A 281 -15.52 14.07 -0.52
C ARG A 281 -15.66 15.53 -0.10
N THR A 282 -15.50 15.82 1.18
CA THR A 282 -15.72 17.14 1.76
C THR A 282 -14.40 17.86 2.02
N THR A 283 -13.46 17.14 2.64
CA THR A 283 -12.21 17.72 3.08
C THR A 283 -11.06 17.52 2.08
N TYR A 284 -11.24 16.67 1.07
CA TYR A 284 -10.21 16.27 0.09
C TYR A 284 -8.94 15.68 0.71
N THR A 285 -9.00 15.27 1.97
CA THR A 285 -7.87 14.61 2.65
C THR A 285 -7.70 13.17 2.15
N TYR A 286 -6.46 12.70 2.16
CA TYR A 286 -6.14 11.31 1.78
C TYR A 286 -6.74 10.31 2.77
N LEU A 287 -7.50 9.35 2.24
CA LEU A 287 -8.09 8.25 3.02
C LEU A 287 -7.36 6.93 2.81
N GLY A 288 -6.81 6.70 1.62
CA GLY A 288 -6.21 5.43 1.28
C GLY A 288 -6.11 5.20 -0.22
N GLU A 289 -5.98 3.93 -0.61
CA GLU A 289 -5.86 3.52 -2.01
C GLU A 289 -6.61 2.21 -2.26
N ARG A 290 -6.96 1.95 -3.52
CA ARG A 290 -7.52 0.66 -3.94
C ARG A 290 -7.04 0.26 -5.33
N ALA A 291 -7.06 -1.06 -5.59
CA ALA A 291 -6.98 -1.63 -6.92
C ALA A 291 -8.30 -2.33 -7.23
N VAL A 292 -8.91 -2.02 -8.36
CA VAL A 292 -10.21 -2.54 -8.79
C VAL A 292 -10.16 -2.98 -10.25
N ALA A 293 -10.76 -4.13 -10.57
CA ALA A 293 -10.89 -4.57 -11.95
C ALA A 293 -11.94 -3.70 -12.66
N ILE A 294 -11.55 -2.97 -13.69
CA ILE A 294 -12.44 -2.12 -14.51
C ILE A 294 -12.93 -2.84 -15.77
N ALA A 295 -12.32 -3.96 -16.11
CA ALA A 295 -12.73 -4.92 -17.15
C ALA A 295 -12.47 -6.34 -16.65
N ASP A 296 -13.08 -7.33 -17.32
CA ASP A 296 -12.77 -8.73 -17.09
C ASP A 296 -11.33 -9.01 -17.51
N TYR A 297 -10.62 -9.77 -16.71
CA TYR A 297 -9.24 -10.20 -16.99
C TYR A 297 -9.09 -11.68 -16.70
N THR A 298 -8.46 -12.39 -17.62
CA THR A 298 -8.05 -13.79 -17.42
C THR A 298 -6.54 -13.88 -17.58
N SER A 299 -5.87 -14.30 -16.51
CA SER A 299 -4.43 -14.52 -16.57
C SER A 299 -4.13 -15.70 -17.51
N PRO A 300 -3.10 -15.62 -18.36
CA PRO A 300 -2.71 -16.75 -19.20
C PRO A 300 -2.14 -17.88 -18.33
N GLU A 301 -2.39 -19.13 -18.73
CA GLU A 301 -1.80 -20.32 -18.08
C GLU A 301 -0.27 -20.28 -18.11
N LYS A 302 0.29 -19.65 -19.13
CA LYS A 302 1.72 -19.45 -19.31
C LYS A 302 1.97 -18.00 -19.70
N GLY A 303 2.56 -17.25 -18.79
CA GLY A 303 3.04 -15.90 -19.08
C GLY A 303 4.50 -15.95 -19.53
N THR A 304 4.82 -15.23 -20.59
CA THR A 304 6.21 -14.93 -20.92
C THR A 304 6.45 -13.47 -20.60
N THR A 305 7.30 -13.20 -19.63
CA THR A 305 7.75 -11.84 -19.30
C THR A 305 9.17 -11.70 -19.83
N THR A 306 9.48 -10.58 -20.46
CA THR A 306 10.85 -10.25 -20.87
C THR A 306 11.45 -9.30 -19.83
N ASN A 307 12.58 -9.68 -19.25
CA ASN A 307 13.38 -8.81 -18.40
C ASN A 307 14.73 -8.62 -19.09
N GLY A 308 14.90 -7.49 -19.78
CA GLY A 308 16.00 -7.31 -20.72
C GLY A 308 15.93 -8.36 -21.85
N ASP A 309 17.06 -9.02 -22.13
CA ASP A 309 17.14 -10.08 -23.15
C ASP A 309 16.71 -11.47 -22.64
N GLN A 310 16.35 -11.58 -21.35
CA GLN A 310 15.91 -12.85 -20.77
C GLN A 310 14.40 -13.04 -20.88
N LYS A 311 14.01 -14.12 -21.54
CA LYS A 311 12.62 -14.57 -21.60
C LYS A 311 12.29 -15.41 -20.37
N ILE A 312 11.57 -14.81 -19.42
CA ILE A 312 11.09 -15.51 -18.22
C ILE A 312 9.73 -16.11 -18.54
N VAL A 313 9.65 -17.43 -18.56
CA VAL A 313 8.37 -18.15 -18.67
C VAL A 313 7.83 -18.37 -17.28
N THR A 314 6.80 -17.62 -16.90
CA THR A 314 6.08 -17.87 -15.66
C THR A 314 5.01 -18.93 -15.94
N LEU A 315 5.15 -20.10 -15.33
CA LEU A 315 4.10 -21.10 -15.29
C LEU A 315 3.14 -20.68 -14.18
N GLY A 316 2.00 -20.13 -14.53
CA GLY A 316 0.92 -19.79 -13.61
C GLY A 316 -0.36 -20.51 -14.03
N ASP A 317 -1.15 -20.89 -13.06
CA ASP A 317 -2.48 -21.40 -13.33
C ASP A 317 -3.39 -20.27 -13.78
N SER A 318 -4.20 -20.50 -14.80
CA SER A 318 -5.17 -19.51 -15.29
C SER A 318 -6.18 -19.19 -14.18
N HIS A 319 -6.45 -17.92 -13.97
CA HIS A 319 -7.55 -17.45 -13.11
C HIS A 319 -8.23 -16.26 -13.76
N THR A 320 -9.49 -16.04 -13.44
CA THR A 320 -10.28 -14.95 -13.99
C THR A 320 -10.70 -13.97 -12.91
N ILE A 321 -10.52 -12.69 -13.19
CA ILE A 321 -10.97 -11.58 -12.34
C ILE A 321 -12.06 -10.84 -13.09
N LYS A 322 -13.26 -10.78 -12.53
CA LYS A 322 -14.39 -10.09 -13.14
C LYS A 322 -14.36 -8.60 -12.85
N LYS A 323 -14.86 -7.82 -13.79
CA LYS A 323 -15.05 -6.38 -13.63
C LYS A 323 -15.77 -6.08 -12.31
N GLY A 324 -15.26 -5.10 -11.55
CA GLY A 324 -15.77 -4.68 -10.27
C GLY A 324 -15.18 -5.40 -9.06
N THR A 325 -14.37 -6.44 -9.28
CA THR A 325 -13.65 -7.09 -8.18
C THR A 325 -12.67 -6.13 -7.55
N ILE A 326 -12.75 -5.95 -6.22
CA ILE A 326 -11.75 -5.21 -5.45
C ILE A 326 -10.61 -6.16 -5.13
N MET A 327 -9.46 -5.91 -5.75
CA MET A 327 -8.27 -6.72 -5.53
C MET A 327 -7.57 -6.32 -4.24
N THR A 328 -7.45 -5.02 -3.98
CA THR A 328 -6.91 -4.46 -2.75
C THR A 328 -7.62 -3.16 -2.41
N LEU A 329 -7.83 -2.93 -1.12
CA LEU A 329 -8.34 -1.68 -0.58
C LEU A 329 -7.61 -1.41 0.73
N ALA A 330 -6.80 -0.37 0.77
CA ALA A 330 -6.05 0.07 1.92
C ALA A 330 -6.60 1.41 2.41
N VAL A 331 -7.00 1.49 3.67
CA VAL A 331 -7.48 2.74 4.26
C VAL A 331 -6.67 3.07 5.50
N ARG A 332 -6.13 4.27 5.52
CA ARG A 332 -5.42 4.81 6.67
C ARG A 332 -6.40 5.09 7.81
N LEU A 333 -6.23 4.40 8.94
CA LEU A 333 -7.00 4.62 10.15
C LEU A 333 -6.37 5.68 11.04
N ALA A 334 -5.04 5.70 11.13
CA ALA A 334 -4.30 6.68 11.90
C ALA A 334 -2.88 6.87 11.36
N ILE A 335 -2.36 8.07 11.53
CA ILE A 335 -0.95 8.41 11.31
C ILE A 335 -0.54 9.45 12.36
N GLY A 336 0.66 9.34 12.90
CA GLY A 336 1.16 10.29 13.91
C GLY A 336 2.59 10.03 14.31
N ILE A 337 3.08 10.83 15.25
CA ILE A 337 4.46 10.77 15.75
C ILE A 337 4.43 10.27 17.20
N THR A 338 5.31 9.34 17.52
CA THR A 338 5.49 8.80 18.88
C THR A 338 6.96 8.78 19.27
N ASP A 339 7.25 8.81 20.57
CA ASP A 339 8.64 8.74 21.06
C ASP A 339 9.19 7.31 21.09
N LYS A 340 8.33 6.30 21.06
CA LYS A 340 8.72 4.89 21.06
C LYS A 340 7.74 4.03 20.27
N PRO A 341 8.18 2.90 19.71
CA PRO A 341 7.28 1.97 19.03
C PRO A 341 6.37 1.25 20.04
N GLY A 342 5.24 0.74 19.56
CA GLY A 342 4.24 0.05 20.38
C GLY A 342 3.22 1.00 21.05
N VAL A 343 3.37 2.30 20.88
CA VAL A 343 2.44 3.33 21.40
C VAL A 343 1.69 3.97 20.24
N ARG A 344 0.40 4.23 20.41
CA ARG A 344 -0.40 5.05 19.48
C ARG A 344 -0.20 6.54 19.82
N PRO A 345 -0.23 7.45 18.82
CA PRO A 345 -0.16 8.89 19.04
C PRO A 345 -1.38 9.43 19.76
#